data_ae7aab3b9bbc67892193f55ec57e24bb
#
_entry.id   ae7aab3b9bbc67892193f55ec57e24bb
#
_cell.length_a   1.000
_cell.length_b   1.000
_cell.length_c   1.000
_cell.angle_alpha   90.00
_cell.angle_beta   90.00
_cell.angle_gamma   90.00
#
_symmetry.space_group_name_H-M   'P 1'
#
loop_
_entity.id
_entity.type
_entity.pdbx_description
1 polymer ?
#
loop_
_entity_poly.entity_id
_entity_poly.type
_entity_poly.pdbx_seq_one_letter_code
_entity_poly.pdbx_strand_id
1 'polypeptide(L)'
;MKLNTSGNSYSDLLNPPTIFKTISKIADQLNQPVFVIGGFVRDQILKRETKDIDIVTLGSGIDLAKKISKELDSSPVKIFKNFGTAMILVDDIEIQFVGARKESYKSDSRNPIVENGTIEEDQNRRDFTVNALAISLNKSSFGEFIDPFNGLIDLKNKVLKTPLDPDITFSDDPLRMMRAIRFCSQLDFKIEDITLAAINKNIDRIKIVAQERITEEINKIILSNQPSVGFKLLEKTGLLKIIFPEFQLLKGVDIKDGKGHKDNFYHTLQVLDNILPYSKENLWLRWSALLHDIAKPNTKRFNPKQGWTFHGHEDKGARMVPSIFRRLKLPLDNKMKYVQKLVLLHLRPISLTNDSITDSALRRLLFDAGEDLDAVSYTHLTLPTTEAV
;
A
#
# COMPACT_ATOMS: atom_id res chain seq x y z
N MET A 1 -7.51 29.07 -16.20
CA MET A 1 -6.67 29.11 -17.40
C MET A 1 -6.66 27.70 -18.00
N LYS A 2 -7.50 27.44 -19.02
CA LYS A 2 -7.55 26.14 -19.69
C LYS A 2 -6.22 25.98 -20.43
N LEU A 3 -5.34 25.10 -19.95
CA LEU A 3 -4.21 24.66 -20.74
C LEU A 3 -4.79 23.82 -21.89
N ASN A 4 -4.80 24.42 -23.08
CA ASN A 4 -5.11 23.74 -24.33
C ASN A 4 -4.09 22.63 -24.55
N THR A 5 -4.46 21.39 -24.23
CA THR A 5 -3.74 20.18 -24.64
C THR A 5 -4.23 19.71 -26.01
N SER A 6 -4.57 20.64 -26.89
CA SER A 6 -4.96 20.36 -28.26
C SER A 6 -3.76 19.85 -29.06
N GLY A 7 -3.75 18.56 -29.33
CA GLY A 7 -2.91 17.97 -30.36
C GLY A 7 -2.03 16.77 -30.00
N ASN A 8 -1.82 16.42 -28.74
CA ASN A 8 -1.04 15.23 -28.41
C ASN A 8 -1.98 14.02 -28.18
N SER A 9 -1.99 13.10 -29.12
CA SER A 9 -2.62 11.79 -28.91
C SER A 9 -1.77 10.96 -27.94
N TYR A 10 -2.40 10.45 -26.88
CA TYR A 10 -1.81 9.50 -25.93
C TYR A 10 -2.12 8.05 -26.30
N SER A 11 -2.43 7.78 -27.58
CA SER A 11 -2.70 6.43 -28.10
C SER A 11 -1.54 5.45 -27.85
N ASP A 12 -0.31 5.93 -27.81
CA ASP A 12 0.89 5.11 -27.56
C ASP A 12 0.94 4.54 -26.14
N LEU A 13 0.19 5.10 -25.19
CA LEU A 13 0.05 4.57 -23.85
C LEU A 13 -0.95 3.40 -23.78
N LEU A 14 -1.78 3.19 -24.83
CA LEU A 14 -2.81 2.16 -24.86
C LEU A 14 -2.22 0.80 -25.29
N ASN A 15 -1.53 0.15 -24.35
CA ASN A 15 -0.88 -1.14 -24.57
C ASN A 15 -1.45 -2.22 -23.63
N PRO A 16 -1.86 -3.42 -24.12
CA PRO A 16 -1.74 -3.88 -25.52
C PRO A 16 -2.83 -3.31 -26.45
N PRO A 17 -2.45 -2.90 -27.66
CA PRO A 17 -3.35 -2.18 -28.57
C PRO A 17 -4.56 -3.00 -29.01
N THR A 18 -4.47 -4.32 -29.04
CA THR A 18 -5.58 -5.22 -29.43
C THR A 18 -6.77 -5.08 -28.48
N ILE A 19 -6.51 -5.05 -27.16
CA ILE A 19 -7.55 -4.88 -26.14
C ILE A 19 -8.28 -3.55 -26.35
N PHE A 20 -7.54 -2.45 -26.44
CA PHE A 20 -8.15 -1.11 -26.54
C PHE A 20 -8.86 -0.88 -27.87
N LYS A 21 -8.37 -1.44 -28.99
CA LYS A 21 -9.07 -1.39 -30.28
C LYS A 21 -10.38 -2.18 -30.25
N THR A 22 -10.41 -3.34 -29.60
CA THR A 22 -11.64 -4.12 -29.44
C THR A 22 -12.63 -3.39 -28.55
N ILE A 23 -12.18 -2.80 -27.44
CA ILE A 23 -13.04 -1.97 -26.57
C ILE A 23 -13.62 -0.80 -27.36
N SER A 24 -12.79 -0.09 -28.14
CA SER A 24 -13.21 1.03 -28.99
C SER A 24 -14.30 0.62 -29.97
N LYS A 25 -14.09 -0.47 -30.73
CA LYS A 25 -15.05 -1.00 -31.70
C LYS A 25 -16.41 -1.28 -31.06
N ILE A 26 -16.41 -1.94 -29.89
CA ILE A 26 -17.66 -2.31 -29.22
C ILE A 26 -18.34 -1.11 -28.56
N ALA A 27 -17.56 -0.19 -27.98
CA ALA A 27 -18.08 1.06 -27.43
C ALA A 27 -18.86 1.88 -28.50
N ASP A 28 -18.29 2.01 -29.68
CA ASP A 28 -18.95 2.72 -30.80
C ASP A 28 -20.21 1.99 -31.28
N GLN A 29 -20.19 0.65 -31.37
CA GLN A 29 -21.38 -0.16 -31.69
C GLN A 29 -22.54 0.02 -30.70
N LEU A 30 -22.19 0.27 -29.43
CA LEU A 30 -23.14 0.51 -28.35
C LEU A 30 -23.54 1.98 -28.22
N ASN A 31 -22.90 2.86 -28.99
CA ASN A 31 -23.02 4.31 -28.86
C ASN A 31 -22.78 4.79 -27.40
N GLN A 32 -21.77 4.22 -26.76
CA GLN A 32 -21.38 4.53 -25.35
C GLN A 32 -20.03 5.22 -25.32
N PRO A 33 -19.90 6.38 -24.67
CA PRO A 33 -18.60 6.96 -24.34
C PRO A 33 -17.85 6.05 -23.35
N VAL A 34 -16.57 5.74 -23.66
CA VAL A 34 -15.73 4.82 -22.89
C VAL A 34 -14.34 5.39 -22.71
N PHE A 35 -13.80 5.23 -21.51
CA PHE A 35 -12.51 5.78 -21.12
C PHE A 35 -11.70 4.73 -20.33
N VAL A 36 -10.40 4.70 -20.56
CA VAL A 36 -9.48 4.09 -19.58
C VAL A 36 -9.03 5.16 -18.60
N ILE A 37 -8.93 4.82 -17.31
CA ILE A 37 -8.75 5.82 -16.26
C ILE A 37 -7.93 5.27 -15.08
N GLY A 38 -7.34 6.19 -14.33
CA GLY A 38 -6.81 5.86 -13.00
C GLY A 38 -5.39 5.30 -13.00
N GLY A 39 -5.19 4.23 -12.23
CA GLY A 39 -3.89 3.61 -12.01
C GLY A 39 -3.17 3.23 -13.29
N PHE A 40 -3.89 2.67 -14.26
CA PHE A 40 -3.34 2.30 -15.56
C PHE A 40 -2.70 3.49 -16.26
N VAL A 41 -3.45 4.59 -16.45
CA VAL A 41 -2.95 5.78 -17.17
C VAL A 41 -1.73 6.38 -16.48
N ARG A 42 -1.78 6.49 -15.14
CA ARG A 42 -0.65 6.94 -14.32
C ARG A 42 0.58 6.05 -14.54
N ASP A 43 0.42 4.74 -14.44
CA ASP A 43 1.54 3.81 -14.46
C ASP A 43 2.15 3.70 -15.87
N GLN A 44 1.34 3.82 -16.93
CA GLN A 44 1.86 3.93 -18.31
C GLN A 44 2.71 5.19 -18.50
N ILE A 45 2.28 6.35 -17.98
CA ILE A 45 3.09 7.59 -18.03
C ILE A 45 4.39 7.45 -17.24
N LEU A 46 4.36 6.76 -16.09
CA LEU A 46 5.52 6.48 -15.25
C LEU A 46 6.40 5.33 -15.78
N LYS A 47 6.01 4.68 -16.90
CA LYS A 47 6.67 3.50 -17.47
C LYS A 47 6.80 2.35 -16.46
N ARG A 48 5.76 2.14 -15.66
CA ARG A 48 5.61 1.05 -14.71
C ARG A 48 4.72 -0.04 -15.32
N GLU A 49 5.07 -1.28 -15.09
CA GLU A 49 4.21 -2.40 -15.47
C GLU A 49 2.94 -2.40 -14.64
N THR A 50 1.82 -2.63 -15.31
CA THR A 50 0.51 -2.80 -14.68
C THR A 50 -0.28 -3.85 -15.45
N LYS A 51 -0.97 -4.69 -14.71
CA LYS A 51 -1.87 -5.73 -15.24
C LYS A 51 -3.35 -5.41 -14.98
N ASP A 52 -3.62 -4.28 -14.34
CA ASP A 52 -4.97 -3.84 -13.96
C ASP A 52 -5.39 -2.67 -14.87
N ILE A 53 -6.49 -2.84 -15.61
CA ILE A 53 -7.06 -1.82 -16.48
C ILE A 53 -8.45 -1.48 -15.99
N ASP A 54 -8.65 -0.21 -15.60
CA ASP A 54 -9.95 0.33 -15.20
C ASP A 54 -10.62 1.02 -16.41
N ILE A 55 -11.77 0.52 -16.83
CA ILE A 55 -12.60 1.09 -17.90
C ILE A 55 -13.85 1.71 -17.29
N VAL A 56 -14.06 3.00 -17.59
CA VAL A 56 -15.28 3.73 -17.22
C VAL A 56 -16.11 3.97 -18.49
N THR A 57 -17.42 3.74 -18.41
CA THR A 57 -18.36 4.02 -19.50
C THR A 57 -19.53 4.86 -19.02
N LEU A 58 -20.05 5.73 -19.90
CA LEU A 58 -21.31 6.45 -19.67
C LEU A 58 -22.50 5.56 -20.05
N GLY A 59 -22.56 4.39 -19.40
CA GLY A 59 -23.58 3.36 -19.66
C GLY A 59 -23.36 2.14 -18.75
N SER A 60 -23.87 0.98 -19.18
CA SER A 60 -23.72 -0.26 -18.45
C SER A 60 -22.32 -0.87 -18.63
N GLY A 61 -21.47 -0.79 -17.61
CA GLY A 61 -20.17 -1.49 -17.60
C GLY A 61 -20.33 -3.00 -17.73
N ILE A 62 -21.40 -3.58 -17.15
CA ILE A 62 -21.69 -5.01 -17.23
C ILE A 62 -21.99 -5.45 -18.67
N ASP A 63 -22.81 -4.70 -19.40
CA ASP A 63 -23.18 -5.05 -20.78
C ASP A 63 -22.01 -4.84 -21.75
N LEU A 64 -21.21 -3.81 -21.51
CA LEU A 64 -19.96 -3.58 -22.23
C LEU A 64 -19.00 -4.78 -22.03
N ALA A 65 -18.76 -5.18 -20.76
CA ALA A 65 -17.89 -6.31 -20.44
C ALA A 65 -18.34 -7.62 -21.11
N LYS A 66 -19.65 -7.93 -21.10
CA LYS A 66 -20.20 -9.14 -21.72
C LYS A 66 -19.97 -9.21 -23.23
N LYS A 67 -20.02 -8.06 -23.93
CA LYS A 67 -19.78 -8.01 -25.37
C LYS A 67 -18.29 -8.12 -25.68
N ILE A 68 -17.44 -7.41 -24.92
CA ILE A 68 -15.97 -7.46 -25.08
C ILE A 68 -15.45 -8.86 -24.78
N SER A 69 -15.94 -9.52 -23.73
CA SER A 69 -15.56 -10.88 -23.36
C SER A 69 -15.72 -11.89 -24.51
N LYS A 70 -16.77 -11.74 -25.33
CA LYS A 70 -17.02 -12.61 -26.48
C LYS A 70 -16.04 -12.36 -27.63
N GLU A 71 -15.56 -11.15 -27.80
CA GLU A 71 -14.66 -10.75 -28.91
C GLU A 71 -13.19 -11.03 -28.56
N LEU A 72 -12.82 -10.99 -27.27
CA LEU A 72 -11.43 -11.16 -26.82
C LEU A 72 -11.11 -12.60 -26.37
N ASP A 73 -12.06 -13.54 -26.47
CA ASP A 73 -11.92 -14.90 -25.95
C ASP A 73 -11.40 -14.92 -24.49
N SER A 74 -11.98 -14.05 -23.67
CA SER A 74 -11.54 -13.85 -22.29
C SER A 74 -12.10 -14.89 -21.34
N SER A 75 -11.63 -14.85 -20.08
CA SER A 75 -12.29 -15.59 -18.98
C SER A 75 -13.78 -15.25 -18.87
N PRO A 76 -14.60 -16.11 -18.22
CA PRO A 76 -15.98 -15.78 -17.92
C PRO A 76 -16.11 -14.45 -17.17
N VAL A 77 -17.10 -13.62 -17.55
CA VAL A 77 -17.35 -12.32 -16.93
C VAL A 77 -17.73 -12.50 -15.46
N LYS A 78 -16.94 -11.99 -14.55
CA LYS A 78 -17.28 -11.88 -13.12
C LYS A 78 -18.09 -10.59 -12.90
N ILE A 79 -19.31 -10.72 -12.37
CA ILE A 79 -20.24 -9.59 -12.20
C ILE A 79 -20.41 -9.29 -10.72
N PHE A 80 -20.17 -8.03 -10.34
CA PHE A 80 -20.36 -7.49 -9.00
C PHE A 80 -21.60 -6.56 -9.00
N LYS A 81 -22.79 -7.17 -8.96
CA LYS A 81 -24.09 -6.47 -9.16
C LYS A 81 -24.26 -5.28 -8.23
N ASN A 82 -23.88 -5.41 -6.96
CA ASN A 82 -24.04 -4.35 -5.96
C ASN A 82 -23.21 -3.10 -6.25
N PHE A 83 -22.19 -3.21 -7.11
CA PHE A 83 -21.29 -2.12 -7.48
C PHE A 83 -21.45 -1.72 -8.95
N GLY A 84 -22.34 -2.36 -9.71
CA GLY A 84 -22.48 -2.11 -11.15
C GLY A 84 -21.20 -2.38 -11.93
N THR A 85 -20.31 -3.25 -11.41
CA THR A 85 -18.97 -3.52 -11.95
C THR A 85 -18.94 -4.92 -12.56
N ALA A 86 -18.19 -5.09 -13.64
CA ALA A 86 -17.84 -6.39 -14.21
C ALA A 86 -16.34 -6.47 -14.45
N MET A 87 -15.79 -7.68 -14.43
CA MET A 87 -14.38 -7.94 -14.62
C MET A 87 -14.19 -9.12 -15.58
N ILE A 88 -13.21 -9.01 -16.45
CA ILE A 88 -12.71 -10.10 -17.30
C ILE A 88 -11.20 -10.22 -17.15
N LEU A 89 -10.67 -11.40 -17.44
CA LEU A 89 -9.25 -11.66 -17.51
C LEU A 89 -8.90 -12.02 -18.95
N VAL A 90 -8.01 -11.28 -19.56
CA VAL A 90 -7.45 -11.53 -20.91
C VAL A 90 -5.97 -11.79 -20.74
N ASP A 91 -5.52 -13.00 -21.00
CA ASP A 91 -4.20 -13.48 -20.62
C ASP A 91 -4.00 -13.25 -19.10
N ASP A 92 -2.98 -12.47 -18.69
CA ASP A 92 -2.70 -12.10 -17.31
C ASP A 92 -3.19 -10.68 -16.95
N ILE A 93 -4.01 -10.04 -17.82
CA ILE A 93 -4.47 -8.67 -17.63
C ILE A 93 -5.91 -8.69 -17.10
N GLU A 94 -6.11 -8.10 -15.93
CA GLU A 94 -7.43 -7.89 -15.34
C GLU A 94 -8.04 -6.59 -15.88
N ILE A 95 -9.23 -6.68 -16.47
CA ILE A 95 -9.93 -5.52 -17.01
C ILE A 95 -11.25 -5.35 -16.26
N GLN A 96 -11.37 -4.25 -15.56
CA GLN A 96 -12.57 -3.89 -14.81
C GLN A 96 -13.40 -2.87 -15.60
N PHE A 97 -14.70 -3.10 -15.65
CA PHE A 97 -15.67 -2.22 -16.33
C PHE A 97 -16.65 -1.68 -15.31
N VAL A 98 -16.79 -0.36 -15.26
CA VAL A 98 -17.71 0.32 -14.36
C VAL A 98 -18.44 1.44 -15.08
N GLY A 99 -19.72 1.63 -14.77
CA GLY A 99 -20.45 2.82 -15.19
C GLY A 99 -19.90 4.06 -14.48
N ALA A 100 -19.77 5.17 -15.19
CA ALA A 100 -19.44 6.46 -14.56
C ALA A 100 -20.47 6.79 -13.49
N ARG A 101 -20.03 7.22 -12.32
CA ARG A 101 -20.91 7.40 -11.17
C ARG A 101 -20.58 8.66 -10.38
N LYS A 102 -21.64 9.22 -9.84
CA LYS A 102 -21.61 10.22 -8.81
C LYS A 102 -21.78 9.54 -7.46
N GLU A 103 -21.02 9.95 -6.48
CA GLU A 103 -21.09 9.44 -5.13
C GLU A 103 -21.47 10.56 -4.15
N SER A 104 -22.35 10.25 -3.21
CA SER A 104 -22.65 11.11 -2.07
C SER A 104 -22.54 10.32 -0.77
N TYR A 105 -22.02 10.95 0.28
CA TYR A 105 -21.68 10.27 1.53
C TYR A 105 -22.48 10.81 2.69
N LYS A 106 -22.81 9.94 3.65
CA LYS A 106 -23.34 10.33 4.95
C LYS A 106 -22.18 10.44 5.96
N SER A 107 -22.34 11.33 6.95
CA SER A 107 -21.29 11.63 7.94
C SER A 107 -20.84 10.43 8.77
N ASP A 108 -21.71 9.44 8.96
CA ASP A 108 -21.51 8.25 9.80
C ASP A 108 -21.13 6.98 9.00
N SER A 109 -21.04 7.09 7.69
CA SER A 109 -20.76 5.94 6.80
C SER A 109 -19.79 6.31 5.69
N ARG A 110 -18.90 5.39 5.38
CA ARG A 110 -18.04 5.45 4.19
C ARG A 110 -18.68 4.80 2.94
N ASN A 111 -19.87 4.24 3.09
CA ASN A 111 -20.58 3.62 1.96
C ASN A 111 -21.35 4.72 1.21
N PRO A 112 -20.98 5.03 -0.06
CA PRO A 112 -21.65 6.07 -0.81
C PRO A 112 -23.04 5.64 -1.27
N ILE A 113 -23.91 6.62 -1.44
CA ILE A 113 -25.06 6.50 -2.33
C ILE A 113 -24.53 6.73 -3.74
N VAL A 114 -24.79 5.80 -4.66
CA VAL A 114 -24.23 5.79 -6.01
C VAL A 114 -25.34 6.07 -7.01
N GLU A 115 -25.12 7.05 -7.88
CA GLU A 115 -25.97 7.40 -9.00
C GLU A 115 -25.16 7.39 -10.29
N ASN A 116 -25.82 7.26 -11.45
CA ASN A 116 -25.14 7.41 -12.72
C ASN A 116 -24.61 8.85 -12.86
N GLY A 117 -23.37 8.97 -13.30
CA GLY A 117 -22.67 10.24 -13.40
C GLY A 117 -22.02 10.48 -14.74
N THR A 118 -21.47 11.67 -14.91
CA THR A 118 -20.60 12.03 -16.03
C THR A 118 -19.17 11.57 -15.76
N ILE A 119 -18.30 11.67 -16.78
CA ILE A 119 -16.86 11.38 -16.57
C ILE A 119 -16.23 12.36 -15.58
N GLU A 120 -16.64 13.62 -15.59
CA GLU A 120 -16.17 14.65 -14.66
C GLU A 120 -16.56 14.33 -13.21
N GLU A 121 -17.81 13.90 -12.99
CA GLU A 121 -18.27 13.47 -11.65
C GLU A 121 -17.53 12.21 -11.17
N ASP A 122 -17.21 11.26 -12.08
CA ASP A 122 -16.39 10.11 -11.73
C ASP A 122 -14.95 10.51 -11.39
N GLN A 123 -14.36 11.47 -12.10
CA GLN A 123 -13.03 12.00 -11.80
C GLN A 123 -13.01 12.79 -10.48
N ASN A 124 -14.05 13.59 -10.20
CA ASN A 124 -14.19 14.39 -8.96
C ASN A 124 -14.16 13.52 -7.69
N ARG A 125 -14.78 12.33 -7.71
CA ARG A 125 -14.85 11.43 -6.55
C ARG A 125 -13.58 10.64 -6.29
N ARG A 126 -12.56 10.70 -7.16
CA ARG A 126 -11.32 9.93 -7.01
C ARG A 126 -10.46 10.46 -5.87
N ASP A 127 -9.55 9.63 -5.40
CA ASP A 127 -8.69 9.93 -4.25
C ASP A 127 -7.65 11.02 -4.56
N PHE A 128 -6.94 10.91 -5.70
CA PHE A 128 -5.84 11.81 -6.07
C PHE A 128 -5.90 12.21 -7.54
N THR A 129 -5.39 13.40 -7.85
CA THR A 129 -5.33 13.96 -9.21
C THR A 129 -4.61 13.03 -10.17
N VAL A 130 -3.52 12.39 -9.72
CA VAL A 130 -2.73 11.43 -10.52
C VAL A 130 -3.49 10.14 -10.83
N ASN A 131 -4.57 9.84 -10.13
CA ASN A 131 -5.46 8.71 -10.35
C ASN A 131 -6.77 9.12 -11.06
N ALA A 132 -6.93 10.40 -11.38
CA ALA A 132 -8.07 10.95 -12.10
C ALA A 132 -7.78 11.17 -13.60
N LEU A 133 -6.59 10.83 -14.07
CA LEU A 133 -6.19 10.90 -15.46
C LEU A 133 -6.97 9.89 -16.29
N ALA A 134 -7.52 10.30 -17.44
CA ALA A 134 -8.27 9.44 -18.33
C ALA A 134 -7.86 9.61 -19.80
N ILE A 135 -8.09 8.56 -20.60
CA ILE A 135 -7.89 8.57 -22.05
C ILE A 135 -9.17 8.03 -22.70
N SER A 136 -9.72 8.77 -23.68
CA SER A 136 -10.90 8.35 -24.43
C SER A 136 -10.57 7.18 -25.35
N LEU A 137 -11.51 6.23 -25.45
CA LEU A 137 -11.38 5.03 -26.30
C LEU A 137 -12.34 5.01 -27.49
N ASN A 138 -13.28 5.93 -27.59
CA ASN A 138 -14.17 5.99 -28.76
C ASN A 138 -13.40 6.42 -30.03
N LYS A 139 -13.75 5.87 -31.20
CA LYS A 139 -13.02 6.09 -32.45
C LYS A 139 -12.84 7.59 -32.80
N SER A 140 -13.85 8.41 -32.53
CA SER A 140 -13.82 9.86 -32.82
C SER A 140 -12.87 10.66 -31.96
N SER A 141 -12.51 10.14 -30.75
CA SER A 141 -11.66 10.78 -29.73
C SER A 141 -10.57 9.84 -29.19
N PHE A 142 -10.24 8.80 -29.96
CA PHE A 142 -9.29 7.77 -29.51
C PHE A 142 -7.92 8.35 -29.18
N GLY A 143 -7.47 8.14 -27.95
CA GLY A 143 -6.21 8.69 -27.45
C GLY A 143 -6.32 10.14 -26.93
N GLU A 144 -7.50 10.77 -26.93
CA GLU A 144 -7.69 12.08 -26.31
C GLU A 144 -7.51 11.98 -24.80
N PHE A 145 -6.64 12.84 -24.27
CA PHE A 145 -6.27 12.85 -22.83
C PHE A 145 -7.14 13.83 -22.05
N ILE A 146 -7.67 13.38 -20.92
CA ILE A 146 -8.60 14.12 -20.07
C ILE A 146 -8.01 14.28 -18.70
N ASP A 147 -7.63 15.51 -18.35
CA ASP A 147 -6.99 15.88 -17.08
C ASP A 147 -7.56 17.20 -16.55
N PRO A 148 -8.72 17.18 -15.90
CA PRO A 148 -9.37 18.40 -15.41
C PRO A 148 -8.66 19.03 -14.21
N PHE A 149 -7.78 18.29 -13.51
CA PHE A 149 -7.15 18.70 -12.25
C PHE A 149 -5.66 18.99 -12.37
N ASN A 150 -5.08 18.97 -13.58
CA ASN A 150 -3.63 19.08 -13.78
C ASN A 150 -2.83 17.92 -13.14
N GLY A 151 -3.41 16.73 -13.06
CA GLY A 151 -2.79 15.55 -12.48
C GLY A 151 -1.49 15.14 -13.20
N LEU A 152 -1.34 15.46 -14.49
CA LEU A 152 -0.09 15.27 -15.23
C LEU A 152 1.05 16.14 -14.69
N ILE A 153 0.73 17.35 -14.23
CA ILE A 153 1.72 18.25 -13.59
C ILE A 153 2.11 17.70 -12.23
N ASP A 154 1.11 17.26 -11.43
CA ASP A 154 1.34 16.64 -10.12
C ASP A 154 2.18 15.36 -10.26
N LEU A 155 1.92 14.56 -11.29
CA LEU A 155 2.68 13.36 -11.61
C LEU A 155 4.15 13.67 -11.91
N LYS A 156 4.42 14.68 -12.75
CA LYS A 156 5.78 15.14 -13.08
C LYS A 156 6.51 15.67 -11.86
N ASN A 157 5.80 16.38 -10.97
CA ASN A 157 6.35 16.94 -9.74
C ASN A 157 6.43 15.93 -8.59
N LYS A 158 5.94 14.69 -8.80
CA LYS A 158 5.85 13.64 -7.78
C LYS A 158 5.05 14.08 -6.55
N VAL A 159 3.92 14.70 -6.75
CA VAL A 159 3.05 15.21 -5.68
C VAL A 159 1.73 14.46 -5.65
N LEU A 160 1.26 14.09 -4.48
CA LEU A 160 -0.08 13.57 -4.23
C LEU A 160 -0.96 14.71 -3.71
N LYS A 161 -2.02 14.97 -4.47
CA LYS A 161 -3.02 16.00 -4.21
C LYS A 161 -4.40 15.44 -4.51
N THR A 162 -5.41 15.85 -3.74
CA THR A 162 -6.81 15.47 -3.99
C THR A 162 -7.42 16.30 -5.12
N PRO A 163 -8.34 15.75 -5.93
CA PRO A 163 -9.04 16.49 -6.98
C PRO A 163 -9.85 17.68 -6.42
N LEU A 164 -10.51 17.44 -5.29
CA LEU A 164 -11.32 18.42 -4.58
C LEU A 164 -10.73 18.72 -3.20
N ASP A 165 -11.50 19.42 -2.36
CA ASP A 165 -11.13 19.72 -0.98
C ASP A 165 -10.70 18.43 -0.23
N PRO A 166 -9.47 18.38 0.29
CA PRO A 166 -8.96 17.20 0.97
C PRO A 166 -9.71 16.88 2.27
N ASP A 167 -10.25 17.87 2.99
CA ASP A 167 -11.05 17.63 4.18
C ASP A 167 -12.31 16.84 3.84
N ILE A 168 -13.01 17.21 2.76
CA ILE A 168 -14.18 16.49 2.26
C ILE A 168 -13.77 15.11 1.79
N THR A 169 -12.71 15.03 0.98
CA THR A 169 -12.20 13.78 0.41
C THR A 169 -11.87 12.73 1.48
N PHE A 170 -11.26 13.12 2.59
CA PHE A 170 -10.92 12.20 3.69
C PHE A 170 -12.06 11.99 4.67
N SER A 171 -12.98 12.94 4.79
CA SER A 171 -14.22 12.75 5.54
C SER A 171 -15.12 11.72 4.85
N ASP A 172 -15.24 11.75 3.53
CA ASP A 172 -16.08 10.86 2.75
C ASP A 172 -15.57 9.41 2.79
N ASP A 173 -14.30 9.18 2.47
CA ASP A 173 -13.65 7.87 2.62
C ASP A 173 -12.30 7.99 3.34
N PRO A 174 -12.27 7.76 4.66
CA PRO A 174 -11.06 7.87 5.47
C PRO A 174 -9.94 6.89 5.07
N LEU A 175 -10.25 5.80 4.34
CA LEU A 175 -9.23 4.90 3.82
C LEU A 175 -8.29 5.61 2.85
N ARG A 176 -8.73 6.68 2.21
CA ARG A 176 -7.90 7.49 1.30
C ARG A 176 -6.68 8.11 2.01
N MET A 177 -6.73 8.33 3.33
CA MET A 177 -5.57 8.74 4.12
C MET A 177 -4.46 7.66 4.10
N MET A 178 -4.84 6.39 4.29
CA MET A 178 -3.91 5.26 4.19
C MET A 178 -3.38 5.09 2.77
N ARG A 179 -4.24 5.29 1.77
CA ARG A 179 -3.85 5.24 0.35
C ARG A 179 -2.84 6.33 -0.01
N ALA A 180 -2.99 7.57 0.51
CA ALA A 180 -2.00 8.64 0.33
C ALA A 180 -0.61 8.20 0.80
N ILE A 181 -0.53 7.67 2.00
CA ILE A 181 0.72 7.20 2.60
C ILE A 181 1.31 6.03 1.80
N ARG A 182 0.45 5.07 1.39
CA ARG A 182 0.89 3.97 0.53
C ARG A 182 1.48 4.46 -0.79
N PHE A 183 0.82 5.38 -1.48
CA PHE A 183 1.32 5.89 -2.75
C PHE A 183 2.66 6.61 -2.60
N CYS A 184 2.90 7.32 -1.48
CA CYS A 184 4.23 7.87 -1.19
C CYS A 184 5.30 6.77 -1.14
N SER A 185 5.02 5.65 -0.46
CA SER A 185 5.96 4.52 -0.35
C SER A 185 6.17 3.78 -1.68
N GLN A 186 5.14 3.72 -2.53
CA GLN A 186 5.17 2.96 -3.78
C GLN A 186 5.71 3.75 -4.96
N LEU A 187 5.42 5.06 -5.02
CA LEU A 187 5.70 5.92 -6.17
C LEU A 187 6.85 6.90 -5.93
N ASP A 188 7.38 6.97 -4.72
CA ASP A 188 8.37 7.98 -4.30
C ASP A 188 7.82 9.42 -4.49
N PHE A 189 6.58 9.62 -4.03
CA PHE A 189 5.88 10.90 -4.11
C PHE A 189 5.81 11.56 -2.73
N LYS A 190 5.57 12.88 -2.72
CA LYS A 190 5.29 13.66 -1.52
C LYS A 190 3.81 14.03 -1.46
N ILE A 191 3.23 14.08 -0.28
CA ILE A 191 1.89 14.61 -0.09
C ILE A 191 1.98 16.15 -0.07
N GLU A 192 1.10 16.82 -0.80
CA GLU A 192 0.94 18.28 -0.73
C GLU A 192 0.63 18.71 0.72
N ASP A 193 1.15 19.85 1.16
CA ASP A 193 1.04 20.27 2.56
C ASP A 193 -0.40 20.44 3.04
N ILE A 194 -1.28 20.99 2.19
CA ILE A 194 -2.71 21.14 2.51
C ILE A 194 -3.37 19.77 2.65
N THR A 195 -3.08 18.86 1.74
CA THR A 195 -3.55 17.47 1.77
C THR A 195 -3.04 16.75 3.03
N LEU A 196 -1.76 16.95 3.41
CA LEU A 196 -1.19 16.37 4.63
C LEU A 196 -1.84 16.95 5.90
N ALA A 197 -2.10 18.25 5.94
CA ALA A 197 -2.80 18.88 7.05
C ALA A 197 -4.23 18.33 7.23
N ALA A 198 -4.94 18.08 6.12
CA ALA A 198 -6.26 17.48 6.14
C ALA A 198 -6.24 16.03 6.67
N ILE A 199 -5.18 15.25 6.37
CA ILE A 199 -5.00 13.92 6.99
C ILE A 199 -4.96 14.08 8.51
N ASN A 200 -4.10 14.96 9.04
CA ASN A 200 -3.96 15.16 10.48
C ASN A 200 -5.27 15.57 11.15
N LYS A 201 -6.08 16.38 10.47
CA LYS A 201 -7.39 16.83 10.98
C LYS A 201 -8.42 15.70 11.03
N ASN A 202 -8.38 14.76 10.07
CA ASN A 202 -9.38 13.72 9.89
C ASN A 202 -8.98 12.36 10.45
N ILE A 203 -7.85 12.22 11.17
CA ILE A 203 -7.30 10.93 11.61
C ILE A 203 -8.29 10.07 12.39
N ASP A 204 -9.14 10.69 13.23
CA ASP A 204 -10.09 9.94 14.05
C ASP A 204 -11.15 9.21 13.22
N ARG A 205 -11.44 9.69 12.01
CA ARG A 205 -12.38 9.03 11.10
C ARG A 205 -11.87 7.67 10.60
N ILE A 206 -10.57 7.37 10.70
CA ILE A 206 -10.05 6.04 10.34
C ILE A 206 -10.73 4.91 11.13
N LYS A 207 -11.28 5.22 12.32
CA LYS A 207 -11.96 4.27 13.20
C LYS A 207 -13.23 3.65 12.59
N ILE A 208 -13.87 4.31 11.60
CA ILE A 208 -15.04 3.76 10.90
C ILE A 208 -14.67 2.78 9.78
N VAL A 209 -13.38 2.70 9.43
CA VAL A 209 -12.89 1.80 8.38
C VAL A 209 -12.70 0.40 8.94
N ALA A 210 -13.16 -0.62 8.22
CA ALA A 210 -12.95 -2.02 8.59
C ALA A 210 -11.45 -2.33 8.68
N GLN A 211 -11.07 -3.04 9.74
CA GLN A 211 -9.65 -3.35 10.02
C GLN A 211 -8.99 -4.11 8.86
N GLU A 212 -9.71 -4.96 8.18
CA GLU A 212 -9.23 -5.71 7.00
C GLU A 212 -8.73 -4.78 5.90
N ARG A 213 -9.46 -3.68 5.65
CA ARG A 213 -9.09 -2.69 4.63
C ARG A 213 -7.86 -1.87 5.05
N ILE A 214 -7.76 -1.53 6.32
CA ILE A 214 -6.57 -0.86 6.88
C ILE A 214 -5.35 -1.79 6.73
N THR A 215 -5.52 -3.06 7.06
CA THR A 215 -4.46 -4.07 6.99
C THR A 215 -4.00 -4.33 5.55
N GLU A 216 -4.91 -4.34 4.58
CA GLU A 216 -4.56 -4.40 3.15
C GLU A 216 -3.62 -3.23 2.75
N GLU A 217 -3.90 -2.01 3.19
CA GLU A 217 -3.05 -0.87 2.91
C GLU A 217 -1.69 -0.96 3.63
N ILE A 218 -1.67 -1.43 4.90
CA ILE A 218 -0.43 -1.70 5.64
C ILE A 218 0.42 -2.74 4.89
N ASN A 219 -0.17 -3.84 4.44
CA ASN A 219 0.53 -4.87 3.67
C ASN A 219 1.14 -4.32 2.37
N LYS A 220 0.40 -3.45 1.66
CA LYS A 220 0.91 -2.78 0.46
C LYS A 220 2.03 -1.79 0.76
N ILE A 221 2.02 -1.13 1.92
CA ILE A 221 3.13 -0.28 2.39
C ILE A 221 4.36 -1.16 2.67
N ILE A 222 4.18 -2.26 3.40
CA ILE A 222 5.26 -3.21 3.72
C ILE A 222 5.89 -3.80 2.44
N LEU A 223 5.09 -4.09 1.42
CA LEU A 223 5.55 -4.63 0.13
C LEU A 223 6.12 -3.56 -0.82
N SER A 224 6.02 -2.29 -0.49
CA SER A 224 6.55 -1.21 -1.33
C SER A 224 8.09 -1.23 -1.39
N ASN A 225 8.64 -0.42 -2.29
CA ASN A 225 10.09 -0.23 -2.43
C ASN A 225 10.70 0.66 -1.34
N GLN A 226 9.86 1.41 -0.60
CA GLN A 226 10.28 2.32 0.47
C GLN A 226 9.33 2.22 1.67
N PRO A 227 9.23 1.07 2.33
CA PRO A 227 8.27 0.86 3.42
C PRO A 227 8.52 1.80 4.60
N SER A 228 9.78 2.14 4.89
CA SER A 228 10.11 3.08 5.97
C SER A 228 9.50 4.46 5.77
N VAL A 229 9.39 4.93 4.53
CA VAL A 229 8.73 6.21 4.20
C VAL A 229 7.27 6.17 4.63
N GLY A 230 6.56 5.08 4.34
CA GLY A 230 5.17 4.91 4.73
C GLY A 230 4.99 4.91 6.26
N PHE A 231 5.80 4.14 6.98
CA PHE A 231 5.71 4.10 8.45
C PHE A 231 6.07 5.42 9.12
N LYS A 232 7.06 6.16 8.59
CA LYS A 232 7.39 7.52 9.06
C LYS A 232 6.23 8.49 8.82
N LEU A 233 5.53 8.38 7.71
CA LEU A 233 4.33 9.19 7.44
C LEU A 233 3.15 8.80 8.32
N LEU A 234 2.91 7.49 8.56
CA LEU A 234 1.90 7.01 9.52
C LEU A 234 2.15 7.57 10.92
N GLU A 235 3.41 7.62 11.33
CA GLU A 235 3.80 8.18 12.62
C GLU A 235 3.61 9.71 12.64
N LYS A 236 4.14 10.41 11.65
CA LYS A 236 4.06 11.87 11.54
C LYS A 236 2.61 12.38 11.53
N THR A 237 1.71 11.65 10.90
CA THR A 237 0.27 11.99 10.83
C THR A 237 -0.52 11.56 12.06
N GLY A 238 0.06 10.77 12.96
CA GLY A 238 -0.64 10.21 14.12
C GLY A 238 -1.51 9.00 13.82
N LEU A 239 -1.67 8.60 12.57
CA LEU A 239 -2.42 7.40 12.18
C LEU A 239 -1.84 6.14 12.80
N LEU A 240 -0.51 6.03 12.93
CA LEU A 240 0.16 4.86 13.50
C LEU A 240 -0.35 4.54 14.90
N LYS A 241 -0.52 5.57 15.73
CA LYS A 241 -1.01 5.42 17.11
C LYS A 241 -2.41 4.77 17.17
N ILE A 242 -3.25 5.02 16.17
CA ILE A 242 -4.60 4.48 16.12
C ILE A 242 -4.62 3.07 15.53
N ILE A 243 -3.91 2.86 14.41
CA ILE A 243 -4.01 1.61 13.65
C ILE A 243 -3.02 0.54 14.13
N PHE A 244 -1.85 0.95 14.68
CA PHE A 244 -0.83 0.03 15.14
C PHE A 244 -0.11 0.55 16.39
N PRO A 245 -0.80 0.68 17.54
CA PRO A 245 -0.27 1.27 18.76
C PRO A 245 0.96 0.55 19.31
N GLU A 246 1.06 -0.79 19.19
CA GLU A 246 2.22 -1.54 19.65
C GLU A 246 3.50 -1.10 18.93
N PHE A 247 3.40 -0.83 17.63
CA PHE A 247 4.54 -0.36 16.85
C PHE A 247 4.91 1.10 17.17
N GLN A 248 3.92 1.94 17.45
CA GLN A 248 4.12 3.32 17.92
C GLN A 248 4.94 3.38 19.23
N LEU A 249 4.78 2.40 20.12
CA LEU A 249 5.52 2.34 21.41
C LEU A 249 7.02 2.13 21.23
N LEU A 250 7.50 1.69 20.08
CA LEU A 250 8.93 1.57 19.79
C LEU A 250 9.64 2.91 19.68
N LYS A 251 8.89 4.00 19.40
CA LYS A 251 9.45 5.32 19.20
C LYS A 251 9.83 5.99 20.53
N GLY A 252 10.98 6.63 20.52
CA GLY A 252 11.49 7.43 21.61
C GLY A 252 12.73 6.84 22.24
N VAL A 253 13.49 7.72 22.87
CA VAL A 253 14.75 7.40 23.56
C VAL A 253 14.67 7.91 24.99
N ASP A 254 14.79 7.02 25.97
CA ASP A 254 14.94 7.42 27.36
C ASP A 254 16.40 7.61 27.69
N ILE A 255 16.71 8.68 28.41
CA ILE A 255 18.05 8.97 28.94
C ILE A 255 17.97 8.91 30.45
N LYS A 256 18.81 8.08 31.05
CA LYS A 256 18.96 7.99 32.50
C LYS A 256 20.46 7.86 32.85
N ASP A 257 20.94 8.65 33.82
CA ASP A 257 22.33 8.70 34.24
C ASP A 257 23.30 8.89 33.05
N GLY A 258 22.95 9.74 32.10
CA GLY A 258 23.72 10.00 30.87
C GLY A 258 23.74 8.86 29.85
N LYS A 259 23.04 7.76 30.10
CA LYS A 259 22.95 6.59 29.20
C LYS A 259 21.61 6.57 28.47
N GLY A 260 21.66 6.67 27.15
CA GLY A 260 20.52 6.50 26.25
C GLY A 260 20.46 5.10 25.63
N HIS A 261 19.45 4.84 24.82
CA HIS A 261 19.37 3.67 23.93
C HIS A 261 19.03 4.13 22.52
N LYS A 262 19.22 3.27 21.52
CA LYS A 262 18.78 3.55 20.15
C LYS A 262 17.26 3.69 20.13
N ASP A 263 16.74 4.57 19.24
CA ASP A 263 15.31 4.61 18.94
C ASP A 263 14.93 3.33 18.17
N ASN A 264 14.14 2.48 18.82
CA ASN A 264 13.79 1.16 18.28
C ASN A 264 12.85 1.27 17.07
N PHE A 265 12.06 2.34 16.95
CA PHE A 265 11.21 2.58 15.78
C PHE A 265 12.06 2.78 14.52
N TYR A 266 13.01 3.72 14.55
CA TYR A 266 13.88 3.96 13.39
C TYR A 266 14.81 2.80 13.10
N HIS A 267 15.31 2.11 14.15
CA HIS A 267 16.07 0.88 13.98
C HIS A 267 15.27 -0.18 13.23
N THR A 268 14.04 -0.45 13.64
CA THR A 268 13.18 -1.45 12.99
C THR A 268 12.87 -1.08 11.54
N LEU A 269 12.66 0.21 11.24
CA LEU A 269 12.45 0.67 9.88
C LEU A 269 13.70 0.49 9.00
N GLN A 270 14.88 0.69 9.56
CA GLN A 270 16.14 0.43 8.87
C GLN A 270 16.30 -1.07 8.54
N VAL A 271 16.00 -1.95 9.50
CA VAL A 271 16.01 -3.40 9.28
C VAL A 271 15.01 -3.78 8.19
N LEU A 272 13.81 -3.18 8.20
CA LEU A 272 12.79 -3.42 7.18
C LEU A 272 13.26 -3.00 5.78
N ASP A 273 13.96 -1.88 5.64
CA ASP A 273 14.53 -1.45 4.36
C ASP A 273 15.70 -2.36 3.93
N ASN A 274 16.57 -2.77 4.86
CA ASN A 274 17.72 -3.61 4.58
C ASN A 274 17.33 -5.02 4.08
N ILE A 275 16.16 -5.53 4.48
CA ILE A 275 15.70 -6.87 4.08
C ILE A 275 15.11 -6.89 2.65
N LEU A 276 14.84 -5.74 2.03
CA LEU A 276 14.19 -5.68 0.71
C LEU A 276 14.86 -6.53 -0.37
N PRO A 277 16.20 -6.51 -0.56
CA PRO A 277 16.86 -7.32 -1.58
C PRO A 277 16.69 -8.84 -1.38
N TYR A 278 16.50 -9.26 -0.14
CA TYR A 278 16.42 -10.68 0.26
C TYR A 278 14.99 -11.18 0.38
N SER A 279 14.04 -10.29 0.65
CA SER A 279 12.65 -10.64 0.89
C SER A 279 11.81 -10.76 -0.39
N LYS A 280 12.30 -10.20 -1.53
CA LYS A 280 11.49 -10.09 -2.76
C LYS A 280 10.06 -9.66 -2.42
N GLU A 281 9.06 -10.49 -2.75
CA GLU A 281 7.64 -10.26 -2.45
C GLU A 281 7.15 -11.03 -1.21
N ASN A 282 8.05 -11.57 -0.39
CA ASN A 282 7.68 -12.31 0.82
C ASN A 282 7.20 -11.35 1.93
N LEU A 283 5.90 -11.12 1.96
CA LEU A 283 5.22 -10.28 2.93
C LEU A 283 5.52 -10.71 4.38
N TRP A 284 5.56 -12.02 4.64
CA TRP A 284 5.68 -12.55 6.00
C TRP A 284 7.09 -12.41 6.57
N LEU A 285 8.10 -12.47 5.70
CA LEU A 285 9.48 -12.16 6.09
C LEU A 285 9.60 -10.66 6.44
N ARG A 286 8.97 -9.77 5.68
CA ARG A 286 8.94 -8.32 5.99
C ARG A 286 8.14 -8.03 7.28
N TRP A 287 7.04 -8.76 7.54
CA TRP A 287 6.33 -8.69 8.82
C TRP A 287 7.22 -9.14 9.99
N SER A 288 8.05 -10.17 9.80
CA SER A 288 8.99 -10.62 10.84
C SER A 288 10.01 -9.55 11.18
N ALA A 289 10.57 -8.88 10.16
CA ALA A 289 11.47 -7.75 10.35
C ALA A 289 10.78 -6.57 11.07
N LEU A 290 9.50 -6.31 10.76
CA LEU A 290 8.74 -5.26 11.44
C LEU A 290 8.44 -5.59 12.91
N LEU A 291 8.31 -6.87 13.26
CA LEU A 291 7.91 -7.31 14.60
C LEU A 291 9.07 -7.83 15.47
N HIS A 292 10.30 -7.93 14.94
CA HIS A 292 11.40 -8.57 15.68
C HIS A 292 11.64 -7.93 17.05
N ASP A 293 11.55 -6.62 17.14
CA ASP A 293 11.79 -5.82 18.34
C ASP A 293 10.51 -5.35 19.06
N ILE A 294 9.34 -5.83 18.68
CA ILE A 294 8.04 -5.30 19.12
C ILE A 294 7.84 -5.31 20.63
N ALA A 295 8.53 -6.19 21.36
CA ALA A 295 8.43 -6.31 22.80
C ALA A 295 9.51 -5.52 23.58
N LYS A 296 10.41 -4.79 22.91
CA LYS A 296 11.43 -3.98 23.61
C LYS A 296 10.82 -2.98 24.59
N PRO A 297 9.76 -2.25 24.30
CA PRO A 297 9.11 -1.37 25.27
C PRO A 297 8.65 -2.11 26.54
N ASN A 298 8.20 -3.34 26.38
CA ASN A 298 7.66 -4.17 27.46
C ASN A 298 8.73 -4.89 28.30
N THR A 299 9.98 -4.95 27.83
CA THR A 299 11.11 -5.62 28.49
C THR A 299 12.20 -4.66 28.92
N LYS A 300 12.00 -3.38 28.64
CA LYS A 300 12.93 -2.30 28.93
C LYS A 300 13.23 -2.19 30.43
N ARG A 301 14.51 -2.26 30.81
CA ARG A 301 14.98 -2.08 32.18
C ARG A 301 16.27 -1.30 32.19
N PHE A 302 16.46 -0.46 33.21
CA PHE A 302 17.71 0.28 33.43
C PHE A 302 18.60 -0.44 34.41
N ASN A 303 19.83 -0.71 34.00
CA ASN A 303 20.89 -1.23 34.84
C ASN A 303 21.96 -0.14 35.03
N PRO A 304 22.32 0.28 36.24
CA PRO A 304 23.30 1.35 36.45
C PRO A 304 24.67 1.11 35.79
N LYS A 305 25.11 -0.16 35.72
CA LYS A 305 26.39 -0.54 35.08
C LYS A 305 26.30 -0.59 33.56
N GLN A 306 25.26 -1.23 33.01
CA GLN A 306 25.14 -1.55 31.60
C GLN A 306 24.29 -0.52 30.79
N GLY A 307 23.50 0.32 31.48
CA GLY A 307 22.51 1.19 30.86
C GLY A 307 21.18 0.44 30.59
N TRP A 308 20.53 0.76 29.50
CA TRP A 308 19.25 0.18 29.12
C TRP A 308 19.43 -1.25 28.57
N THR A 309 18.62 -2.18 29.06
CA THR A 309 18.59 -3.58 28.66
C THR A 309 17.18 -4.00 28.25
N PHE A 310 17.09 -5.01 27.37
CA PHE A 310 15.83 -5.49 26.77
C PHE A 310 15.76 -7.03 26.77
N HIS A 311 16.30 -7.69 27.82
CA HIS A 311 16.39 -9.15 27.85
C HIS A 311 15.03 -9.84 27.71
N GLY A 312 14.98 -10.89 26.87
CA GLY A 312 13.79 -11.70 26.64
C GLY A 312 12.75 -11.03 25.75
N HIS A 313 13.12 -9.96 25.00
CA HIS A 313 12.18 -9.33 24.08
C HIS A 313 11.83 -10.24 22.90
N GLU A 314 12.72 -11.13 22.48
CA GLU A 314 12.50 -12.12 21.43
C GLU A 314 11.37 -13.10 21.79
N ASP A 315 11.43 -13.64 23.02
CA ASP A 315 10.42 -14.58 23.53
C ASP A 315 9.08 -13.87 23.79
N LYS A 316 9.12 -12.69 24.43
CA LYS A 316 7.92 -11.89 24.66
C LYS A 316 7.30 -11.40 23.34
N GLY A 317 8.12 -10.99 22.37
CA GLY A 317 7.70 -10.59 21.04
C GLY A 317 6.98 -11.72 20.30
N ALA A 318 7.57 -12.91 20.29
CA ALA A 318 6.95 -14.09 19.72
C ALA A 318 5.56 -14.40 20.32
N ARG A 319 5.40 -14.22 21.64
CA ARG A 319 4.08 -14.36 22.31
C ARG A 319 3.10 -13.24 21.98
N MET A 320 3.56 -12.05 21.57
CA MET A 320 2.70 -10.95 21.14
C MET A 320 2.17 -11.13 19.71
N VAL A 321 2.89 -11.86 18.84
CA VAL A 321 2.49 -12.05 17.41
C VAL A 321 1.04 -12.50 17.25
N PRO A 322 0.54 -13.54 17.95
CA PRO A 322 -0.84 -13.99 17.75
C PRO A 322 -1.91 -12.93 18.09
N SER A 323 -1.67 -12.11 19.11
CA SER A 323 -2.60 -11.05 19.51
C SER A 323 -2.61 -9.90 18.48
N ILE A 324 -1.43 -9.52 17.98
CA ILE A 324 -1.27 -8.50 16.93
C ILE A 324 -1.95 -8.97 15.64
N PHE A 325 -1.71 -10.21 15.20
CA PHE A 325 -2.32 -10.79 13.99
C PHE A 325 -3.84 -10.82 14.08
N ARG A 326 -4.39 -11.22 15.25
CA ARG A 326 -5.84 -11.23 15.46
C ARG A 326 -6.43 -9.82 15.39
N ARG A 327 -5.80 -8.84 16.04
CA ARG A 327 -6.26 -7.45 16.04
C ARG A 327 -6.19 -6.83 14.64
N LEU A 328 -5.11 -7.08 13.92
CA LEU A 328 -4.93 -6.60 12.55
C LEU A 328 -5.67 -7.44 11.50
N LYS A 329 -6.41 -8.48 11.90
CA LYS A 329 -7.10 -9.38 10.97
C LYS A 329 -6.17 -10.03 9.94
N LEU A 330 -4.94 -10.30 10.33
CA LEU A 330 -3.99 -11.11 9.57
C LEU A 330 -4.31 -12.60 9.73
N PRO A 331 -3.86 -13.47 8.80
CA PRO A 331 -4.15 -14.91 8.87
C PRO A 331 -3.50 -15.57 10.09
N LEU A 332 -4.27 -16.40 10.81
CA LEU A 332 -3.84 -17.11 12.02
C LEU A 332 -3.34 -18.54 11.72
N ASP A 333 -2.83 -18.77 10.55
CA ASP A 333 -2.35 -20.05 10.01
C ASP A 333 -0.81 -20.19 10.12
N ASN A 334 -0.21 -20.96 9.22
CA ASN A 334 1.23 -21.18 9.14
C ASN A 334 2.02 -19.89 8.90
N LYS A 335 1.40 -18.87 8.30
CA LYS A 335 2.03 -17.55 8.07
C LYS A 335 2.32 -16.85 9.42
N MET A 336 1.34 -16.90 10.34
CA MET A 336 1.54 -16.39 11.70
C MET A 336 2.64 -17.16 12.44
N LYS A 337 2.62 -18.51 12.35
CA LYS A 337 3.64 -19.35 12.98
C LYS A 337 5.04 -19.08 12.45
N TYR A 338 5.15 -18.84 11.14
CA TYR A 338 6.39 -18.44 10.49
C TYR A 338 6.92 -17.12 11.07
N VAL A 339 6.10 -16.06 11.12
CA VAL A 339 6.49 -14.78 11.71
C VAL A 339 6.87 -14.95 13.19
N GLN A 340 6.08 -15.69 13.96
CA GLN A 340 6.34 -15.97 15.37
C GLN A 340 7.71 -16.66 15.59
N LYS A 341 8.03 -17.65 14.75
CA LYS A 341 9.31 -18.37 14.78
C LYS A 341 10.48 -17.44 14.47
N LEU A 342 10.38 -16.61 13.44
CA LEU A 342 11.46 -15.68 13.07
C LEU A 342 11.69 -14.62 14.16
N VAL A 343 10.62 -14.08 14.75
CA VAL A 343 10.72 -13.16 15.89
C VAL A 343 11.39 -13.82 17.08
N LEU A 344 11.10 -15.09 17.36
CA LEU A 344 11.74 -15.83 18.46
C LEU A 344 13.25 -16.04 18.23
N LEU A 345 13.64 -16.29 16.99
CA LEU A 345 14.98 -16.74 16.65
C LEU A 345 15.93 -15.61 16.22
N HIS A 346 15.45 -14.38 15.99
CA HIS A 346 16.19 -13.30 15.33
C HIS A 346 17.54 -12.92 15.99
N LEU A 347 17.69 -13.12 17.29
CA LEU A 347 18.95 -12.84 18.02
C LEU A 347 19.96 -13.99 17.96
N ARG A 348 19.52 -15.20 17.62
CA ARG A 348 20.39 -16.38 17.69
C ARG A 348 21.57 -16.33 16.70
N PRO A 349 21.41 -15.89 15.44
CA PRO A 349 22.55 -15.73 14.53
C PRO A 349 23.62 -14.79 15.09
N ILE A 350 23.20 -13.67 15.70
CA ILE A 350 24.12 -12.68 16.28
C ILE A 350 24.89 -13.27 17.46
N SER A 351 24.22 -14.05 18.31
CA SER A 351 24.87 -14.68 19.45
C SER A 351 25.92 -15.72 19.05
N LEU A 352 25.86 -16.21 17.79
CA LEU A 352 26.81 -17.16 17.23
C LEU A 352 28.02 -16.50 16.51
N THR A 353 28.13 -15.18 16.49
CA THR A 353 29.30 -14.47 15.93
C THR A 353 30.41 -14.25 16.94
N ASN A 354 30.22 -14.63 18.21
CA ASN A 354 31.22 -14.51 19.28
C ASN A 354 32.19 -15.69 19.26
N ASP A 355 33.45 -15.47 19.66
CA ASP A 355 34.59 -16.42 19.57
C ASP A 355 34.43 -17.73 20.34
N SER A 356 33.35 -17.95 21.06
CA SER A 356 33.11 -19.13 21.91
C SER A 356 31.87 -19.95 21.46
N ILE A 357 31.69 -20.15 20.14
CA ILE A 357 30.55 -20.90 19.62
C ILE A 357 30.73 -22.39 19.96
N THR A 358 29.69 -22.99 20.57
CA THR A 358 29.65 -24.44 20.72
C THR A 358 28.88 -25.08 19.54
N ASP A 359 29.35 -26.25 19.07
CA ASP A 359 28.65 -27.06 18.08
C ASP A 359 27.19 -27.33 18.49
N SER A 360 26.92 -27.47 19.76
CA SER A 360 25.57 -27.64 20.31
C SER A 360 24.68 -26.45 20.05
N ALA A 361 25.17 -25.21 20.15
CA ALA A 361 24.41 -24.00 19.93
C ALA A 361 24.06 -23.87 18.42
N LEU A 362 25.03 -24.17 17.54
CA LEU A 362 24.83 -24.17 16.09
C LEU A 362 23.80 -25.23 15.68
N ARG A 363 23.95 -26.47 16.16
CA ARG A 363 22.99 -27.56 15.86
C ARG A 363 21.58 -27.23 16.34
N ARG A 364 21.45 -26.57 17.49
CA ARG A 364 20.14 -26.12 17.99
C ARG A 364 19.53 -25.06 17.10
N LEU A 365 20.32 -24.07 16.63
CA LEU A 365 19.81 -23.07 15.67
C LEU A 365 19.35 -23.74 14.37
N LEU A 366 20.16 -24.64 13.80
CA LEU A 366 19.81 -25.36 12.58
C LEU A 366 18.54 -26.20 12.75
N PHE A 367 18.39 -26.87 13.89
CA PHE A 367 17.19 -27.65 14.19
C PHE A 367 15.94 -26.77 14.36
N ASP A 368 16.03 -25.67 15.13
CA ASP A 368 14.89 -24.79 15.40
C ASP A 368 14.50 -23.95 14.16
N ALA A 369 15.48 -23.53 13.36
CA ALA A 369 15.24 -22.79 12.13
C ALA A 369 14.72 -23.70 11.00
N GLY A 370 15.26 -24.92 10.88
CA GLY A 370 14.92 -25.84 9.80
C GLY A 370 15.16 -25.18 8.44
N GLU A 371 14.19 -25.26 7.53
CA GLU A 371 14.25 -24.65 6.18
C GLU A 371 14.26 -23.10 6.19
N ASP A 372 13.96 -22.47 7.32
CA ASP A 372 13.87 -21.01 7.42
C ASP A 372 15.18 -20.34 7.91
N LEU A 373 16.32 -21.06 7.87
CA LEU A 373 17.59 -20.55 8.39
C LEU A 373 18.01 -19.21 7.77
N ASP A 374 17.90 -19.09 6.46
CA ASP A 374 18.21 -17.85 5.74
C ASP A 374 17.30 -16.71 6.19
N ALA A 375 16.01 -17.00 6.32
CA ALA A 375 15.02 -16.02 6.79
C ALA A 375 15.30 -15.54 8.21
N VAL A 376 15.72 -16.44 9.13
CA VAL A 376 16.15 -16.08 10.49
C VAL A 376 17.35 -15.13 10.45
N SER A 377 18.32 -15.41 9.57
CA SER A 377 19.53 -14.57 9.42
C SER A 377 19.19 -13.19 8.87
N TYR A 378 18.21 -13.10 7.94
CA TYR A 378 17.77 -11.84 7.35
C TYR A 378 16.92 -10.98 8.30
N THR A 379 16.23 -11.57 9.26
CA THR A 379 15.29 -10.84 10.15
C THR A 379 15.97 -9.75 10.98
N HIS A 380 17.28 -9.78 11.14
CA HIS A 380 18.05 -8.75 11.86
C HIS A 380 19.26 -8.24 11.04
N LEU A 381 19.08 -8.03 9.74
CA LEU A 381 20.13 -7.43 8.90
C LEU A 381 20.34 -5.95 9.28
N THR A 382 21.26 -5.71 10.17
CA THR A 382 21.91 -4.40 10.30
C THR A 382 23.19 -4.44 9.47
N LEU A 383 23.32 -3.57 8.46
CA LEU A 383 24.64 -3.32 7.87
C LEU A 383 25.60 -2.93 9.01
N PRO A 384 26.86 -3.43 9.02
CA PRO A 384 27.83 -2.98 9.98
C PRO A 384 27.92 -1.45 9.85
N THR A 385 27.38 -0.73 10.83
CA THR A 385 27.65 0.69 10.97
C THR A 385 29.13 0.80 11.29
N THR A 386 29.92 1.29 10.36
CA THR A 386 31.23 1.89 10.61
C THR A 386 31.01 3.19 11.40
N GLU A 387 30.55 3.07 12.62
CA GLU A 387 30.53 4.10 13.65
C GLU A 387 30.68 3.41 14.98
N ALA A 388 31.92 2.98 15.21
CA ALA A 388 32.47 2.95 16.51
C ALA A 388 33.00 4.38 16.76
N VAL A 389 32.33 5.12 17.64
CA VAL A 389 32.94 5.97 18.68
C VAL A 389 31.79 6.44 19.59
#